data_b0d1f7d7a1e9901a3fa1353cab49d158
#
_entry.id   b0d1f7d7a1e9901a3fa1353cab49d158
#
_cell.length_a   1.000
_cell.length_b   1.000
_cell.length_c   1.000
_cell.angle_alpha   90.00
_cell.angle_beta   90.00
_cell.angle_gamma   90.00
#
_symmetry.space_group_name_H-M   'P 1'
#
loop_
_entity.id
_entity.type
_entity.pdbx_description
1 polymer ?
#
loop_
_entity_poly.entity_id
_entity_poly.type
_entity_poly.pdbx_seq_one_letter_code
_entity_poly.pdbx_strand_id
1 'polypeptide(L)'
;FYIQRPKCYLTNYPKREHIMKEFRFWQVDAFTKEKFKGNPAAVLIIETELDDQLMQNIAIEMNLSETAYVLLRPGQNPYLRWFTPVSEIDLCGHATLASAQIYFNEIDQTSDEIIFDTKFAGPLGVKKNDSFLTMNFPSRPGDEIELETIPNFVLNSLSPIKPIYARKSRDLMLVYEDEETVINMKPNFNNLLK
;
A
#
# COMPACT_ATOMS: atom_id res chain seq x y z
N PHE A 1 5.06 8.52 11.22
CA PHE A 1 3.89 8.63 10.33
C PHE A 1 3.33 10.05 10.38
N TYR A 2 3.10 10.67 9.23
CA TYR A 2 2.33 11.90 9.12
C TYR A 2 0.89 11.54 8.76
N ILE A 3 -0.08 12.06 9.53
CA ILE A 3 -1.50 11.72 9.37
C ILE A 3 -2.27 13.00 9.05
N GLN A 4 -2.99 13.00 7.93
CA GLN A 4 -3.95 14.04 7.57
C GLN A 4 -5.37 13.47 7.72
N ARG A 5 -6.29 14.26 8.32
CA ARG A 5 -7.68 13.87 8.59
C ARG A 5 -8.67 14.71 7.77
N PRO A 6 -8.85 14.51 6.47
CA PRO A 6 -9.95 15.09 5.74
C PRO A 6 -11.22 14.23 5.86
N LYS A 7 -12.38 14.85 5.61
CA LYS A 7 -13.66 14.15 5.46
C LYS A 7 -14.01 14.12 3.97
N CYS A 8 -14.32 12.95 3.44
CA CYS A 8 -14.82 12.80 2.08
C CYS A 8 -16.34 12.63 2.09
N TYR A 9 -17.06 13.39 1.24
CA TYR A 9 -18.50 13.28 1.03
C TYR A 9 -18.72 12.80 -0.40
N LEU A 10 -19.28 11.62 -0.59
CA LEU A 10 -19.69 11.13 -1.89
C LEU A 10 -21.15 11.54 -2.16
N THR A 11 -21.32 12.47 -3.09
CA THR A 11 -22.65 12.87 -3.59
C THR A 11 -22.79 12.36 -5.01
N ASN A 12 -23.59 11.32 -5.23
CA ASN A 12 -24.40 11.01 -6.41
C ASN A 12 -24.64 9.51 -6.58
N TYR A 13 -25.81 9.06 -6.11
CA TYR A 13 -26.45 7.86 -6.62
C TYR A 13 -27.92 8.16 -6.92
N PRO A 14 -28.49 7.69 -8.04
CA PRO A 14 -29.87 8.00 -8.41
C PRO A 14 -30.86 7.26 -7.53
N LYS A 15 -31.72 8.04 -6.85
CA LYS A 15 -33.00 7.71 -6.25
C LYS A 15 -33.16 6.35 -5.54
N ARG A 16 -32.59 6.22 -4.36
CA ARG A 16 -33.18 5.60 -3.16
C ARG A 16 -32.67 6.41 -2.00
N GLU A 17 -33.49 6.74 -1.01
CA GLU A 17 -33.25 7.63 0.14
C GLU A 17 -31.79 8.04 0.34
N HIS A 18 -31.48 9.32 0.15
CA HIS A 18 -30.11 9.88 0.24
C HIS A 18 -29.60 9.82 1.68
N ILE A 19 -29.21 8.64 2.14
CA ILE A 19 -28.35 8.54 3.30
C ILE A 19 -26.93 8.83 2.76
N MET A 20 -26.47 10.06 2.97
CA MET A 20 -25.05 10.38 2.75
C MET A 20 -24.23 9.48 3.68
N LYS A 21 -23.53 8.50 3.13
CA LYS A 21 -22.65 7.64 3.89
C LYS A 21 -21.33 8.38 4.07
N GLU A 22 -21.05 8.84 5.27
CA GLU A 22 -19.77 9.49 5.62
C GLU A 22 -18.74 8.41 5.95
N PHE A 23 -17.57 8.47 5.31
CA PHE A 23 -16.43 7.65 5.63
C PHE A 23 -15.32 8.50 6.24
N ARG A 24 -14.76 8.05 7.34
CA ARG A 24 -13.50 8.61 7.86
C ARG A 24 -12.34 7.95 7.13
N PHE A 25 -11.41 8.76 6.66
CA PHE A 25 -10.17 8.26 6.14
C PHE A 25 -8.98 9.05 6.68
N TRP A 26 -7.82 8.41 6.64
CA TRP A 26 -6.54 8.99 7.01
C TRP A 26 -5.59 8.83 5.84
N GLN A 27 -4.87 9.86 5.50
CA GLN A 27 -3.70 9.76 4.63
C GLN A 27 -2.47 9.63 5.52
N VAL A 28 -1.69 8.58 5.30
CA VAL A 28 -0.55 8.19 6.14
C VAL A 28 0.67 8.00 5.25
N ASP A 29 1.73 8.75 5.52
CA ASP A 29 3.02 8.54 4.89
C ASP A 29 3.78 7.48 5.68
N ALA A 30 3.88 6.26 5.13
CA ALA A 30 4.62 5.16 5.74
C ALA A 30 6.13 5.31 5.53
N PHE A 31 6.92 4.66 6.40
CA PHE A 31 8.39 4.63 6.39
C PHE A 31 9.08 5.97 6.66
N THR A 32 8.39 6.96 7.22
CA THR A 32 8.98 8.26 7.51
C THR A 32 8.44 8.88 8.80
N LYS A 33 9.21 9.79 9.40
CA LYS A 33 8.77 10.70 10.47
C LYS A 33 8.61 12.14 9.96
N GLU A 34 9.00 12.41 8.72
CA GLU A 34 8.97 13.73 8.12
C GLU A 34 7.75 13.88 7.19
N LYS A 35 7.16 15.08 7.23
CA LYS A 35 6.04 15.43 6.33
C LYS A 35 6.49 15.40 4.88
N PHE A 36 5.60 14.93 3.99
CA PHE A 36 5.83 14.89 2.54
C PHE A 36 6.97 13.97 2.10
N LYS A 37 7.36 13.07 2.98
CA LYS A 37 8.34 12.01 2.72
C LYS A 37 7.64 10.64 2.84
N GLY A 38 8.33 9.59 2.41
CA GLY A 38 7.83 8.20 2.54
C GLY A 38 6.86 7.80 1.44
N ASN A 39 6.04 6.79 1.73
CA ASN A 39 5.06 6.23 0.78
C ASN A 39 3.64 6.46 1.31
N PRO A 40 2.82 7.30 0.64
CA PRO A 40 1.48 7.62 1.10
C PRO A 40 0.47 6.49 0.82
N ALA A 41 -0.40 6.24 1.80
CA ALA A 41 -1.57 5.39 1.65
C ALA A 41 -2.81 6.07 2.24
N ALA A 42 -3.97 5.88 1.62
CA ALA A 42 -5.24 6.16 2.28
C ALA A 42 -5.64 4.96 3.13
N VAL A 43 -6.15 5.20 4.33
CA VAL A 43 -6.68 4.17 5.23
C VAL A 43 -8.10 4.51 5.61
N LEU A 44 -9.04 3.63 5.30
CA LEU A 44 -10.44 3.72 5.74
C LEU A 44 -10.71 2.66 6.79
N ILE A 45 -11.28 3.07 7.93
CA ILE A 45 -11.82 2.16 8.93
C ILE A 45 -13.33 2.05 8.69
N ILE A 46 -13.82 0.84 8.45
CA ILE A 46 -15.22 0.57 8.14
C ILE A 46 -15.78 -0.51 9.08
N GLU A 47 -17.06 -0.39 9.43
CA GLU A 47 -17.78 -1.33 10.29
C GLU A 47 -18.75 -2.23 9.50
N THR A 48 -18.96 -1.89 8.22
CA THR A 48 -19.83 -2.63 7.31
C THR A 48 -19.08 -2.87 6.02
N GLU A 49 -19.21 -4.07 5.49
CA GLU A 49 -18.61 -4.43 4.20
C GLU A 49 -19.09 -3.49 3.10
N LEU A 50 -18.17 -3.05 2.26
CA LEU A 50 -18.44 -2.22 1.10
C LEU A 50 -18.42 -3.07 -0.16
N ASP A 51 -19.20 -2.65 -1.12
CA ASP A 51 -19.15 -3.19 -2.49
C ASP A 51 -17.76 -2.96 -3.13
N ASP A 52 -17.26 -3.97 -3.86
CA ASP A 52 -15.95 -3.93 -4.49
C ASP A 52 -15.79 -2.74 -5.45
N GLN A 53 -16.87 -2.41 -6.20
CA GLN A 53 -16.86 -1.28 -7.13
C GLN A 53 -16.77 0.06 -6.39
N LEU A 54 -17.43 0.17 -5.22
CA LEU A 54 -17.34 1.38 -4.40
C LEU A 54 -15.93 1.55 -3.84
N MET A 55 -15.31 0.47 -3.35
CA MET A 55 -13.92 0.50 -2.87
C MET A 55 -12.95 0.90 -4.00
N GLN A 56 -13.13 0.34 -5.20
CA GLN A 56 -12.32 0.69 -6.35
C GLN A 56 -12.51 2.16 -6.76
N ASN A 57 -13.74 2.67 -6.77
CA ASN A 57 -14.03 4.07 -7.11
C ASN A 57 -13.39 5.05 -6.11
N ILE A 58 -13.45 4.72 -4.81
CA ILE A 58 -12.77 5.52 -3.77
C ILE A 58 -11.25 5.50 -3.99
N ALA A 59 -10.66 4.36 -4.31
CA ALA A 59 -9.23 4.26 -4.58
C ALA A 59 -8.80 5.08 -5.81
N ILE A 60 -9.62 5.12 -6.86
CA ILE A 60 -9.42 5.97 -8.04
C ILE A 60 -9.45 7.45 -7.64
N GLU A 61 -10.44 7.86 -6.84
CA GLU A 61 -10.60 9.24 -6.39
C GLU A 61 -9.45 9.70 -5.48
N MET A 62 -9.01 8.82 -4.56
CA MET A 62 -7.86 9.08 -3.69
C MET A 62 -6.56 9.27 -4.48
N ASN A 63 -6.42 8.55 -5.58
CA ASN A 63 -5.27 8.62 -6.50
C ASN A 63 -3.90 8.54 -5.77
N LEU A 64 -3.85 7.72 -4.72
CA LEU A 64 -2.62 7.36 -4.01
C LEU A 64 -2.13 6.00 -4.51
N SER A 65 -0.89 5.62 -4.14
CA SER A 65 -0.36 4.29 -4.52
C SER A 65 -1.35 3.20 -4.12
N GLU A 66 -1.82 3.22 -2.85
CA GLU A 66 -2.87 2.31 -2.37
C GLU A 66 -3.83 3.00 -1.41
N THR A 67 -5.07 2.47 -1.45
CA THR A 67 -6.13 2.72 -0.48
C THR A 67 -6.41 1.43 0.27
N ALA A 68 -6.25 1.44 1.58
CA ALA A 68 -6.49 0.32 2.48
C ALA A 68 -7.86 0.43 3.13
N TYR A 69 -8.60 -0.68 3.16
CA TYR A 69 -9.89 -0.80 3.84
C TYR A 69 -9.75 -1.78 5.00
N VAL A 70 -9.93 -1.28 6.21
CA VAL A 70 -9.91 -2.07 7.45
C VAL A 70 -11.34 -2.27 7.92
N LEU A 71 -11.92 -3.43 7.66
CA LEU A 71 -13.24 -3.80 8.16
C LEU A 71 -13.13 -4.34 9.58
N LEU A 72 -13.70 -3.61 10.53
CA LEU A 72 -13.80 -4.06 11.93
C LEU A 72 -14.86 -5.17 12.04
N ARG A 73 -14.47 -6.30 12.63
CA ARG A 73 -15.37 -7.46 12.81
C ARG A 73 -15.42 -7.82 14.31
N PRO A 74 -16.54 -7.59 15.01
CA PRO A 74 -16.64 -7.90 16.43
C PRO A 74 -16.24 -9.35 16.76
N GLY A 75 -15.29 -9.53 17.68
CA GLY A 75 -14.80 -10.84 18.10
C GLY A 75 -13.92 -11.59 17.10
N GLN A 76 -13.50 -10.93 16.01
CA GLN A 76 -12.60 -11.49 15.00
C GLN A 76 -11.48 -10.50 14.68
N ASN A 77 -10.44 -10.97 14.00
CA ASN A 77 -9.41 -10.09 13.46
C ASN A 77 -10.04 -9.12 12.45
N PRO A 78 -9.63 -7.83 12.42
CA PRO A 78 -10.02 -6.92 11.34
C PRO A 78 -9.63 -7.48 9.97
N TYR A 79 -10.48 -7.24 8.98
CA TYR A 79 -10.23 -7.71 7.61
C TYR A 79 -9.65 -6.58 6.77
N LEU A 80 -8.51 -6.81 6.13
CA LEU A 80 -7.75 -5.80 5.41
C LEU A 80 -7.69 -6.12 3.91
N ARG A 81 -8.04 -5.11 3.11
CA ARG A 81 -7.96 -5.16 1.64
C ARG A 81 -7.26 -3.91 1.12
N TRP A 82 -6.58 -4.02 -0.02
CA TRP A 82 -5.82 -2.94 -0.64
C TRP A 82 -6.20 -2.77 -2.10
N PHE A 83 -6.42 -1.53 -2.49
CA PHE A 83 -6.76 -1.16 -3.86
C PHE A 83 -5.80 -0.09 -4.36
N THR A 84 -5.19 -0.32 -5.52
CA THR A 84 -4.58 0.72 -6.33
C THR A 84 -5.66 1.49 -7.10
N PRO A 85 -5.36 2.61 -7.77
CA PRO A 85 -6.31 3.24 -8.69
C PRO A 85 -6.76 2.33 -9.84
N VAL A 86 -6.09 1.20 -10.10
CA VAL A 86 -6.37 0.31 -11.22
C VAL A 86 -7.12 -0.96 -10.77
N SER A 87 -6.73 -1.56 -9.65
CA SER A 87 -7.29 -2.86 -9.19
C SER A 87 -7.00 -3.15 -7.73
N GLU A 88 -7.74 -4.11 -7.16
CA GLU A 88 -7.38 -4.74 -5.91
C GLU A 88 -6.07 -5.51 -6.05
N ILE A 89 -5.22 -5.47 -5.02
CA ILE A 89 -3.94 -6.18 -4.97
C ILE A 89 -3.88 -7.18 -3.82
N ASP A 90 -3.01 -8.17 -3.97
CA ASP A 90 -2.92 -9.33 -3.07
C ASP A 90 -2.14 -9.06 -1.78
N LEU A 91 -1.22 -8.09 -1.79
CA LEU A 91 -0.35 -7.78 -0.65
C LEU A 91 0.27 -6.38 -0.80
N CYS A 92 0.22 -5.61 0.30
CA CYS A 92 0.84 -4.29 0.34
C CYS A 92 1.47 -4.01 1.71
N GLY A 93 2.78 -3.76 1.75
CA GLY A 93 3.54 -3.52 2.98
C GLY A 93 3.25 -2.19 3.64
N HIS A 94 3.46 -1.09 2.92
CA HIS A 94 3.34 0.24 3.51
C HIS A 94 1.90 0.57 3.92
N ALA A 95 0.89 0.14 3.15
CA ALA A 95 -0.51 0.37 3.49
C ALA A 95 -0.96 -0.51 4.67
N THR A 96 -0.37 -1.70 4.89
CA THR A 96 -0.58 -2.51 6.09
C THR A 96 -0.02 -1.83 7.33
N LEU A 97 1.21 -1.29 7.27
CA LEU A 97 1.80 -0.52 8.37
C LEU A 97 1.00 0.75 8.67
N ALA A 98 0.56 1.46 7.63
CA ALA A 98 -0.32 2.63 7.77
C ALA A 98 -1.63 2.25 8.47
N SER A 99 -2.25 1.13 8.08
CA SER A 99 -3.48 0.61 8.70
C SER A 99 -3.29 0.25 10.17
N ALA A 100 -2.18 -0.41 10.51
CA ALA A 100 -1.84 -0.74 11.90
C ALA A 100 -1.61 0.53 12.74
N GLN A 101 -0.93 1.54 12.21
CA GLN A 101 -0.73 2.81 12.91
C GLN A 101 -2.06 3.50 13.23
N ILE A 102 -3.00 3.53 12.27
CA ILE A 102 -4.33 4.10 12.49
C ILE A 102 -5.11 3.26 13.50
N TYR A 103 -5.04 1.92 13.39
CA TYR A 103 -5.71 1.05 14.35
C TYR A 103 -5.25 1.31 15.79
N PHE A 104 -3.95 1.34 16.05
CA PHE A 104 -3.40 1.61 17.38
C PHE A 104 -3.68 3.03 17.89
N ASN A 105 -3.84 4.00 17.01
CA ASN A 105 -4.10 5.37 17.43
C ASN A 105 -5.57 5.69 17.65
N GLU A 106 -6.47 5.08 16.87
CA GLU A 106 -7.87 5.51 16.79
C GLU A 106 -8.86 4.43 17.27
N ILE A 107 -8.46 3.16 17.28
CA ILE A 107 -9.37 2.02 17.57
C ILE A 107 -8.97 1.34 18.88
N ASP A 108 -7.74 0.86 18.99
CA ASP A 108 -7.26 0.20 20.22
C ASP A 108 -5.87 0.72 20.61
N GLN A 109 -5.88 1.70 21.51
CA GLN A 109 -4.66 2.35 22.00
C GLN A 109 -3.92 1.51 23.04
N THR A 110 -4.54 0.43 23.52
CA THR A 110 -4.01 -0.41 24.59
C THR A 110 -3.23 -1.61 24.08
N SER A 111 -3.57 -2.09 22.90
CA SER A 111 -2.85 -3.21 22.26
C SER A 111 -1.55 -2.74 21.63
N ASP A 112 -0.56 -3.63 21.69
CA ASP A 112 0.73 -3.51 21.03
C ASP A 112 0.90 -4.49 19.85
N GLU A 113 -0.11 -5.32 19.60
CA GLU A 113 -0.15 -6.26 18.48
C GLU A 113 -1.52 -6.27 17.81
N ILE A 114 -1.54 -6.37 16.48
CA ILE A 114 -2.74 -6.60 15.68
C ILE A 114 -2.46 -7.66 14.62
N ILE A 115 -3.45 -8.50 14.37
CA ILE A 115 -3.46 -9.44 13.25
C ILE A 115 -4.59 -9.04 12.31
N PHE A 116 -4.26 -8.76 11.06
CA PHE A 116 -5.24 -8.55 10.00
C PHE A 116 -5.46 -9.86 9.24
N ASP A 117 -6.71 -10.26 9.08
CA ASP A 117 -7.05 -11.25 8.06
C ASP A 117 -7.07 -10.59 6.69
N THR A 118 -6.63 -11.31 5.66
CA THR A 118 -6.59 -10.77 4.29
C THR A 118 -7.18 -11.76 3.29
N LYS A 119 -7.55 -11.25 2.12
CA LYS A 119 -8.17 -12.08 1.07
C LYS A 119 -7.20 -13.09 0.46
N PHE A 120 -5.93 -12.71 0.29
CA PHE A 120 -4.97 -13.47 -0.51
C PHE A 120 -3.68 -13.85 0.22
N ALA A 121 -3.25 -13.05 1.21
CA ALA A 121 -1.94 -13.22 1.85
C ALA A 121 -2.00 -13.99 3.17
N GLY A 122 -3.20 -14.41 3.60
CA GLY A 122 -3.40 -14.99 4.94
C GLY A 122 -3.34 -13.92 6.05
N PRO A 123 -3.18 -14.32 7.32
CA PRO A 123 -3.09 -13.40 8.42
C PRO A 123 -1.76 -12.63 8.42
N LEU A 124 -1.81 -11.31 8.62
CA LEU A 124 -0.65 -10.44 8.72
C LEU A 124 -0.56 -9.82 10.11
N GLY A 125 0.48 -10.17 10.86
CA GLY A 125 0.74 -9.62 12.18
C GLY A 125 1.58 -8.36 12.13
N VAL A 126 1.19 -7.35 12.91
CA VAL A 126 1.97 -6.12 13.15
C VAL A 126 2.09 -5.89 14.63
N LYS A 127 3.33 -5.69 15.11
CA LYS A 127 3.66 -5.39 16.50
C LYS A 127 4.19 -3.98 16.64
N LYS A 128 3.75 -3.31 17.70
CA LYS A 128 4.27 -2.02 18.12
C LYS A 128 5.42 -2.26 19.11
N ASN A 129 6.63 -1.82 18.74
CA ASN A 129 7.82 -1.88 19.58
C ASN A 129 8.33 -0.45 19.78
N ASP A 130 8.07 0.14 20.94
CA ASP A 130 8.42 1.53 21.24
C ASP A 130 7.95 2.51 20.15
N SER A 131 8.90 3.01 19.35
CA SER A 131 8.63 3.97 18.25
C SER A 131 8.53 3.33 16.87
N PHE A 132 8.59 2.00 16.77
CA PHE A 132 8.57 1.27 15.51
C PHE A 132 7.37 0.32 15.43
N LEU A 133 6.91 0.07 14.21
CA LEU A 133 6.02 -1.03 13.90
C LEU A 133 6.82 -2.12 13.19
N THR A 134 6.75 -3.33 13.72
CA THR A 134 7.36 -4.52 13.12
C THR A 134 6.28 -5.38 12.48
N MET A 135 6.46 -5.74 11.24
CA MET A 135 5.50 -6.55 10.49
C MET A 135 6.16 -7.85 10.02
N ASN A 136 5.48 -8.97 10.25
CA ASN A 136 5.87 -10.24 9.67
C ASN A 136 5.19 -10.42 8.31
N PHE A 137 6.00 -10.46 7.26
CA PHE A 137 5.53 -10.54 5.87
C PHE A 137 5.93 -11.85 5.22
N PRO A 138 5.07 -12.43 4.33
CA PRO A 138 5.46 -13.61 3.57
C PRO A 138 6.70 -13.31 2.71
N SER A 139 7.70 -14.16 2.84
CA SER A 139 8.90 -14.06 2.00
C SER A 139 8.59 -14.51 0.58
N ARG A 140 8.93 -13.67 -0.39
CA ARG A 140 8.80 -13.97 -1.83
C ARG A 140 10.16 -13.72 -2.50
N PRO A 141 11.19 -14.51 -2.20
CA PRO A 141 12.51 -14.36 -2.83
C PRO A 141 12.35 -14.62 -4.32
N GLY A 142 12.90 -13.73 -5.14
CA GLY A 142 12.99 -13.96 -6.58
C GLY A 142 14.13 -14.94 -6.92
N ASP A 143 14.04 -15.61 -8.05
CA ASP A 143 15.14 -16.35 -8.63
C ASP A 143 16.16 -15.38 -9.24
N GLU A 144 17.43 -15.71 -9.12
CA GLU A 144 18.49 -14.96 -9.79
C GLU A 144 18.38 -15.15 -11.29
N ILE A 145 18.53 -14.08 -12.03
CA ILE A 145 18.47 -14.10 -13.49
C ILE A 145 19.67 -13.37 -14.09
N GLU A 146 20.14 -13.88 -15.22
CA GLU A 146 21.20 -13.24 -15.99
C GLU A 146 20.71 -11.91 -16.57
N LEU A 147 21.52 -10.86 -16.43
CA LEU A 147 21.17 -9.51 -16.90
C LEU A 147 20.88 -9.45 -18.40
N GLU A 148 21.53 -10.31 -19.17
CA GLU A 148 21.36 -10.46 -20.61
C GLU A 148 19.98 -10.95 -21.01
N THR A 149 19.25 -11.59 -20.08
CA THR A 149 17.87 -12.05 -20.31
C THR A 149 16.86 -10.91 -20.22
N ILE A 150 17.25 -9.78 -19.64
CA ILE A 150 16.40 -8.60 -19.49
C ILE A 150 16.46 -7.80 -20.79
N PRO A 151 15.32 -7.49 -21.42
CA PRO A 151 15.32 -6.70 -22.64
C PRO A 151 16.08 -5.37 -22.48
N ASN A 152 16.98 -5.08 -23.42
CA ASN A 152 17.79 -3.86 -23.36
C ASN A 152 16.96 -2.58 -23.25
N PHE A 153 15.76 -2.55 -23.84
CA PHE A 153 14.89 -1.37 -23.74
C PHE A 153 14.45 -1.09 -22.29
N VAL A 154 14.26 -2.15 -21.48
CA VAL A 154 13.91 -2.01 -20.04
C VAL A 154 15.07 -1.36 -19.31
N LEU A 155 16.28 -1.93 -19.40
CA LEU A 155 17.46 -1.40 -18.74
C LEU A 155 17.76 0.04 -19.16
N ASN A 156 17.77 0.32 -20.47
CA ASN A 156 18.05 1.65 -21.00
C ASN A 156 16.96 2.69 -20.66
N SER A 157 15.74 2.24 -20.41
CA SER A 157 14.65 3.13 -19.98
C SER A 157 14.72 3.50 -18.50
N LEU A 158 15.43 2.73 -17.69
CA LEU A 158 15.61 2.98 -16.26
C LEU A 158 16.82 3.88 -15.98
N SER A 159 17.99 3.48 -16.50
CA SER A 159 19.25 4.18 -16.25
C SER A 159 20.26 3.88 -17.36
N PRO A 160 21.18 4.82 -17.68
CA PRO A 160 22.35 4.53 -18.50
C PRO A 160 23.37 3.63 -17.78
N ILE A 161 23.30 3.57 -16.44
CA ILE A 161 24.16 2.71 -15.60
C ILE A 161 23.50 1.33 -15.53
N LYS A 162 24.28 0.29 -15.77
CA LYS A 162 23.78 -1.08 -15.70
C LYS A 162 23.66 -1.56 -14.25
N PRO A 163 22.63 -2.35 -13.92
CA PRO A 163 22.58 -3.03 -12.65
C PRO A 163 23.72 -4.06 -12.53
N ILE A 164 24.14 -4.35 -11.30
CA ILE A 164 25.16 -5.38 -11.02
C ILE A 164 24.53 -6.76 -10.81
N TYR A 165 23.23 -6.81 -10.55
CA TYR A 165 22.53 -8.03 -10.19
C TYR A 165 21.02 -7.88 -10.40
N ALA A 166 20.33 -8.98 -10.75
CA ALA A 166 18.88 -9.00 -10.93
C ALA A 166 18.25 -10.27 -10.35
N ARG A 167 17.03 -10.10 -9.83
CA ARG A 167 16.14 -11.20 -9.44
C ARG A 167 14.74 -11.00 -10.00
N LYS A 168 14.06 -12.08 -10.24
CA LYS A 168 12.67 -12.08 -10.73
C LYS A 168 11.80 -12.97 -9.85
N SER A 169 10.72 -12.37 -9.33
CA SER A 169 9.60 -13.07 -8.71
C SER A 169 8.33 -12.60 -9.44
N ARG A 170 7.36 -12.09 -8.68
CA ARG A 170 6.24 -11.30 -9.25
C ARG A 170 6.79 -10.06 -9.97
N ASP A 171 7.74 -9.40 -9.34
CA ASP A 171 8.37 -8.18 -9.79
C ASP A 171 9.83 -8.45 -10.21
N LEU A 172 10.37 -7.61 -11.08
CA LEU A 172 11.78 -7.59 -11.43
C LEU A 172 12.53 -6.68 -10.47
N MET A 173 13.46 -7.24 -9.72
CA MET A 173 14.36 -6.49 -8.84
C MET A 173 15.71 -6.29 -9.54
N LEU A 174 16.14 -5.04 -9.64
CA LEU A 174 17.45 -4.66 -10.14
C LEU A 174 18.26 -4.02 -9.01
N VAL A 175 19.49 -4.49 -8.84
CA VAL A 175 20.41 -3.96 -7.83
C VAL A 175 21.52 -3.18 -8.52
N TYR A 176 21.80 -2.00 -7.99
CA TYR A 176 22.86 -1.12 -8.50
C TYR A 176 23.98 -1.01 -7.48
N GLU A 177 25.17 -0.57 -7.93
CA GLU A 177 26.37 -0.50 -7.11
C GLU A 177 26.19 0.38 -5.87
N ASP A 178 25.47 1.49 -6.03
CA ASP A 178 25.31 2.51 -4.98
C ASP A 178 23.92 3.14 -4.97
N GLU A 179 23.60 3.78 -3.82
CA GLU A 179 22.36 4.51 -3.60
C GLU A 179 22.22 5.73 -4.51
N GLU A 180 23.35 6.41 -4.81
CA GLU A 180 23.35 7.61 -5.62
C GLU A 180 22.85 7.34 -7.04
N THR A 181 23.23 6.20 -7.60
CA THR A 181 22.71 5.71 -8.89
C THR A 181 21.19 5.59 -8.87
N VAL A 182 20.61 5.04 -7.81
CA VAL A 182 19.16 4.88 -7.68
C VAL A 182 18.45 6.23 -7.49
N ILE A 183 18.98 7.11 -6.65
CA ILE A 183 18.43 8.45 -6.38
C ILE A 183 18.40 9.31 -7.66
N ASN A 184 19.45 9.21 -8.48
CA ASN A 184 19.60 10.03 -9.68
C ASN A 184 18.92 9.40 -10.92
N MET A 185 18.25 8.25 -10.80
CA MET A 185 17.53 7.67 -11.91
C MET A 185 16.44 8.59 -12.44
N LYS A 186 16.32 8.61 -13.76
CA LYS A 186 15.24 9.29 -14.48
C LYS A 186 14.55 8.32 -15.44
N PRO A 187 13.71 7.43 -14.92
CA PRO A 187 13.07 6.39 -15.75
C PRO A 187 12.19 6.99 -16.83
N ASN A 188 12.28 6.44 -18.03
CA ASN A 188 11.37 6.73 -19.13
C ASN A 188 10.20 5.75 -19.09
N PHE A 189 9.17 6.06 -18.30
CA PHE A 189 7.99 5.21 -18.15
C PHE A 189 7.22 4.99 -19.45
N ASN A 190 7.22 5.95 -20.38
CA ASN A 190 6.54 5.79 -21.66
C ASN A 190 7.18 4.68 -22.51
N ASN A 191 8.48 4.45 -22.36
CA ASN A 191 9.15 3.34 -23.02
C ASN A 191 8.92 2.00 -22.32
N LEU A 192 8.70 2.00 -21.01
CA LEU A 192 8.44 0.79 -20.22
C LEU A 192 7.01 0.25 -20.41
N LEU A 193 6.08 1.06 -20.91
CA LEU A 193 4.69 0.67 -21.18
C LEU A 193 4.49 0.03 -22.58
N LYS A 194 5.54 -0.14 -23.36
CA LYS A 194 5.50 -0.80 -24.68
C LYS A 194 5.70 -2.31 -24.56
#